data_8ad7cfb72ad5da7653ccc977f78f9673
#
_entry.id   8ad7cfb72ad5da7653ccc977f78f9673
#
_cell.length_a   1.000
_cell.length_b   1.000
_cell.length_c   1.000
_cell.angle_alpha   90.00
_cell.angle_beta   90.00
_cell.angle_gamma   90.00
#
_symmetry.space_group_name_H-M   'P 1'
#
loop_
_entity.id
_entity.type
_entity.pdbx_description
1 polymer ?
#
loop_
_entity_poly.entity_id
_entity_poly.type
_entity_poly.pdbx_seq_one_letter_code
_entity_poly.pdbx_strand_id
1 'polypeptide(L)'
;MARALFLCMGLLRRRLRQNPVADVLTFPQMAALSRLDRGGPATGADLARQEQISPQSMGATIGELEARGFITRQPDPTDGRRILLSISASGRREVNRRRDARVEQLTAGLADFTDAEVAQLAAAVPLIERLAHRL
;
A
#
# COMPACT_ATOMS: atom_id res chain seq x y z
N MET A 1 -11.23 12.12 21.97
CA MET A 1 -11.45 11.85 20.54
C MET A 1 -10.21 11.25 19.86
N ALA A 2 -9.04 11.91 19.85
CA ALA A 2 -7.83 11.44 19.15
C ALA A 2 -7.39 10.00 19.55
N ARG A 3 -7.40 9.69 20.85
CA ARG A 3 -7.09 8.34 21.34
C ARG A 3 -8.06 7.28 20.82
N ALA A 4 -9.35 7.58 20.80
CA ALA A 4 -10.37 6.65 20.30
C ALA A 4 -10.19 6.39 18.79
N LEU A 5 -9.95 7.44 18.01
CA LEU A 5 -9.68 7.33 16.58
C LEU A 5 -8.43 6.49 16.30
N PHE A 6 -7.34 6.73 17.05
CA PHE A 6 -6.10 5.94 16.93
C PHE A 6 -6.33 4.45 17.20
N LEU A 7 -7.05 4.12 18.28
CA LEU A 7 -7.37 2.72 18.63
C LEU A 7 -8.28 2.08 17.59
N CYS A 8 -9.28 2.81 17.08
CA CYS A 8 -10.20 2.35 16.05
C CYS A 8 -9.47 2.03 14.73
N MET A 9 -8.59 2.92 14.27
CA MET A 9 -7.75 2.69 13.10
C MET A 9 -6.84 1.47 13.26
N GLY A 10 -6.26 1.30 14.45
CA GLY A 10 -5.43 0.14 14.78
C GLY A 10 -6.22 -1.17 14.72
N LEU A 11 -7.43 -1.19 15.27
CA LEU A 11 -8.32 -2.36 15.23
C LEU A 11 -8.73 -2.69 13.79
N LEU A 12 -9.19 -1.70 13.03
CA LEU A 12 -9.60 -1.86 11.64
C LEU A 12 -8.46 -2.43 10.79
N ARG A 13 -7.27 -1.84 10.90
CA ARG A 13 -6.07 -2.33 10.21
C ARG A 13 -5.73 -3.78 10.55
N ARG A 14 -5.83 -4.15 11.84
CA ARG A 14 -5.58 -5.52 12.31
C ARG A 14 -6.59 -6.49 11.72
N ARG A 15 -7.88 -6.16 11.74
CA ARG A 15 -8.95 -7.00 11.19
C ARG A 15 -8.82 -7.21 9.70
N LEU A 16 -8.53 -6.17 8.93
CA LEU A 16 -8.29 -6.27 7.49
C LEU A 16 -7.06 -7.12 7.14
N ARG A 17 -6.09 -7.28 8.05
CA ARG A 17 -4.94 -8.16 7.87
C ARG A 17 -5.22 -9.63 8.22
N GLN A 18 -6.17 -9.90 9.10
CA GLN A 18 -6.47 -11.27 9.57
C GLN A 18 -7.21 -12.12 8.55
N ASN A 19 -7.80 -11.51 7.53
CA ASN A 19 -8.47 -12.25 6.47
C ASN A 19 -7.44 -12.56 5.36
N PRO A 20 -7.03 -13.81 5.18
CA PRO A 20 -6.07 -14.16 4.16
C PRO A 20 -6.76 -14.15 2.78
N VAL A 21 -6.82 -12.98 2.16
CA VAL A 21 -6.61 -13.00 0.72
C VAL A 21 -5.22 -13.61 0.57
N ALA A 22 -5.12 -14.75 -0.12
CA ALA A 22 -3.85 -15.45 -0.29
C ALA A 22 -2.75 -14.43 -0.62
N ASP A 23 -2.01 -14.01 0.40
CA ASP A 23 -1.01 -12.96 0.28
C ASP A 23 0.19 -13.57 -0.43
N VAL A 24 0.17 -13.41 -1.74
CA VAL A 24 1.28 -13.78 -2.62
C VAL A 24 2.54 -12.96 -2.29
N LEU A 25 2.36 -11.81 -1.60
CA LEU A 25 3.42 -10.85 -1.28
C LEU A 25 3.51 -10.60 0.23
N THR A 26 4.74 -10.47 0.72
CA THR A 26 5.02 -10.02 2.09
C THR A 26 4.65 -8.56 2.27
N PHE A 27 4.57 -8.10 3.52
CA PHE A 27 4.29 -6.69 3.81
C PHE A 27 5.32 -5.72 3.18
N PRO A 28 6.65 -5.94 3.30
CA PRO A 28 7.64 -5.08 2.65
C PRO A 28 7.50 -5.06 1.13
N GLN A 29 7.21 -6.20 0.49
CA GLN A 29 7.01 -6.29 -0.94
C GLN A 29 5.80 -5.45 -1.39
N MET A 30 4.68 -5.56 -0.68
CA MET A 30 3.49 -4.78 -1.00
C MET A 30 3.69 -3.29 -0.74
N ALA A 31 4.42 -2.92 0.33
CA ALA A 31 4.75 -1.52 0.60
C ALA A 31 5.56 -0.91 -0.54
N ALA A 32 6.61 -1.59 -1.00
CA ALA A 32 7.44 -1.15 -2.12
C ALA A 32 6.62 -1.01 -3.42
N LEU A 33 5.81 -2.00 -3.78
CA LEU A 33 4.94 -1.93 -4.96
C LEU A 33 3.93 -0.78 -4.88
N SER A 34 3.30 -0.59 -3.73
CA SER A 34 2.33 0.50 -3.53
C SER A 34 2.98 1.88 -3.64
N ARG A 35 4.24 2.02 -3.22
CA ARG A 35 5.01 3.26 -3.40
C ARG A 35 5.26 3.55 -4.87
N LEU A 36 5.71 2.55 -5.62
CA LEU A 36 5.95 2.67 -7.06
C LEU A 36 4.66 2.95 -7.84
N ASP A 37 3.54 2.36 -7.43
CA ASP A 37 2.24 2.60 -8.05
C ASP A 37 1.76 4.04 -7.87
N ARG A 38 1.93 4.61 -6.66
CA ARG A 38 1.48 5.98 -6.34
C ARG A 38 2.46 7.07 -6.74
N GLY A 39 3.75 6.83 -6.51
CA GLY A 39 4.80 7.83 -6.66
C GLY A 39 5.54 7.77 -7.99
N GLY A 40 5.29 6.75 -8.83
CA GLY A 40 6.04 6.52 -10.05
C GLY A 40 7.43 5.92 -9.80
N PRO A 41 8.30 5.90 -10.82
CA PRO A 41 9.61 5.31 -10.74
C PRO A 41 10.47 5.91 -9.61
N ALA A 42 11.23 5.06 -8.93
CA ALA A 42 12.10 5.45 -7.84
C ALA A 42 13.36 4.57 -7.79
N THR A 43 14.43 5.04 -7.15
CA THR A 43 15.61 4.23 -6.89
C THR A 43 15.39 3.32 -5.68
N GLY A 44 16.17 2.24 -5.57
CA GLY A 44 16.14 1.37 -4.38
C GLY A 44 16.50 2.13 -3.10
N ALA A 45 17.41 3.11 -3.18
CA ALA A 45 17.76 3.96 -2.05
C ALA A 45 16.61 4.88 -1.62
N ASP A 46 15.85 5.43 -2.56
CA ASP A 46 14.65 6.23 -2.26
C ASP A 46 13.58 5.39 -1.57
N LEU A 47 13.33 4.18 -2.07
CA LEU A 47 12.38 3.24 -1.46
C LEU A 47 12.80 2.84 -0.04
N ALA A 48 14.08 2.51 0.17
CA ALA A 48 14.61 2.15 1.48
C ALA A 48 14.41 3.28 2.50
N ARG A 49 14.71 4.52 2.10
CA ARG A 49 14.49 5.71 2.93
C ARG A 49 13.04 5.95 3.25
N GLN A 50 12.14 5.85 2.27
CA GLN A 50 10.71 6.07 2.44
C GLN A 50 10.06 5.01 3.33
N GLU A 51 10.51 3.75 3.24
CA GLU A 51 10.01 2.65 4.07
C GLU A 51 10.78 2.50 5.40
N GLN A 52 11.80 3.32 5.64
CA GLN A 52 12.61 3.30 6.87
C GLN A 52 13.24 1.92 7.15
N ILE A 53 13.71 1.27 6.11
CA ILE A 53 14.45 0.00 6.19
C ILE A 53 15.86 0.15 5.61
N SER A 54 16.75 -0.81 5.91
CA SER A 54 18.10 -0.78 5.38
C SER A 54 18.11 -0.96 3.86
N PRO A 55 19.09 -0.36 3.15
CA PRO A 55 19.28 -0.60 1.72
C PRO A 55 19.43 -2.07 1.37
N GLN A 56 20.07 -2.86 2.24
CA GLN A 56 20.23 -4.29 2.07
C GLN A 56 18.88 -5.04 2.11
N SER A 57 18.03 -4.74 3.09
CA SER A 57 16.69 -5.32 3.19
C SER A 57 15.81 -4.92 2.01
N MET A 58 15.88 -3.66 1.58
CA MET A 58 15.17 -3.21 0.39
C MET A 58 15.70 -3.90 -0.86
N GLY A 59 17.02 -4.09 -0.98
CA GLY A 59 17.62 -4.81 -2.09
C GLY A 59 17.09 -6.24 -2.23
N ALA A 60 16.96 -6.97 -1.13
CA ALA A 60 16.36 -8.31 -1.12
C ALA A 60 14.88 -8.28 -1.57
N THR A 61 14.09 -7.35 -1.03
CA THR A 61 12.68 -7.15 -1.41
C THR A 61 12.53 -6.85 -2.91
N ILE A 62 13.38 -5.96 -3.45
CA ILE A 62 13.40 -5.61 -4.87
C ILE A 62 13.76 -6.82 -5.73
N GLY A 63 14.79 -7.59 -5.33
CA GLY A 63 15.20 -8.80 -6.06
C GLY A 63 14.09 -9.82 -6.19
N GLU A 64 13.33 -10.05 -5.12
CA GLU A 64 12.17 -10.96 -5.13
C GLU A 64 11.02 -10.44 -6.01
N LEU A 65 10.72 -9.14 -5.95
CA LEU A 65 9.69 -8.52 -6.79
C LEU A 65 10.05 -8.56 -8.27
N GLU A 66 11.34 -8.35 -8.60
CA GLU A 66 11.85 -8.42 -9.96
C GLU A 66 11.79 -9.85 -10.50
N ALA A 67 12.24 -10.84 -9.71
CA ALA A 67 12.18 -12.26 -10.06
C ALA A 67 10.74 -12.73 -10.36
N ARG A 68 9.75 -12.11 -9.73
CA ARG A 68 8.32 -12.38 -9.95
C ARG A 68 7.70 -11.53 -11.07
N GLY A 69 8.48 -10.66 -11.71
CA GLY A 69 8.01 -9.81 -12.79
C GLY A 69 7.09 -8.67 -12.38
N PHE A 70 7.08 -8.29 -11.09
CA PHE A 70 6.23 -7.20 -10.59
C PHE A 70 6.85 -5.81 -10.71
N ILE A 71 8.17 -5.75 -10.89
CA ILE A 71 8.91 -4.52 -11.17
C ILE A 71 9.88 -4.73 -12.33
N THR A 72 10.25 -3.62 -12.94
CA THR A 72 11.29 -3.54 -13.98
C THR A 72 12.37 -2.55 -13.59
N ARG A 73 13.59 -2.74 -14.11
CA ARG A 73 14.71 -1.82 -13.94
C ARG A 73 15.01 -1.13 -15.26
N GLN A 74 15.33 0.14 -15.18
CA GLN A 74 15.82 0.91 -16.32
C GLN A 74 16.79 2.00 -15.85
N PRO A 75 17.78 2.38 -16.69
CA PRO A 75 18.62 3.53 -16.40
C PRO A 75 17.77 4.80 -16.27
N ASP A 76 18.17 5.70 -15.36
CA ASP A 76 17.57 7.03 -15.26
C ASP A 76 17.90 7.82 -16.55
N PRO A 77 16.90 8.36 -17.27
CA PRO A 77 17.16 9.15 -18.48
C PRO A 77 18.01 10.40 -18.27
N THR A 78 18.03 10.93 -17.03
CA THR A 78 18.77 12.16 -16.66
C THR A 78 20.12 11.87 -16.03
N ASP A 79 20.30 10.68 -15.43
CA ASP A 79 21.56 10.23 -14.82
C ASP A 79 21.70 8.71 -14.99
N GLY A 80 22.45 8.31 -16.01
CA GLY A 80 22.66 6.89 -16.33
C GLY A 80 23.37 6.05 -15.26
N ARG A 81 23.89 6.67 -14.19
CA ARG A 81 24.45 5.98 -13.01
C ARG A 81 23.37 5.49 -12.06
N ARG A 82 22.15 6.02 -12.18
CA ARG A 82 21.02 5.67 -11.33
C ARG A 82 20.16 4.64 -12.05
N ILE A 83 19.67 3.67 -11.29
CA ILE A 83 18.69 2.69 -11.77
C ILE A 83 17.35 3.03 -11.17
N LEU A 84 16.37 3.26 -12.03
CA LEU A 84 14.98 3.45 -11.67
C LEU A 84 14.24 2.13 -11.69
N LEU A 85 13.43 1.91 -10.67
CA LEU A 85 12.51 0.81 -10.53
C LEU A 85 11.11 1.32 -10.89
N SER A 86 10.41 0.57 -11.71
CA SER A 86 9.04 0.87 -12.09
C SER A 86 8.16 -0.34 -11.81
N ILE A 87 6.91 -0.10 -11.42
CA ILE A 87 5.93 -1.17 -11.31
C ILE A 87 5.56 -1.69 -12.71
N SER A 88 5.53 -3.00 -12.88
CA SER A 88 5.07 -3.63 -14.12
C SER A 88 3.54 -3.69 -14.17
N ALA A 89 2.98 -4.04 -15.35
CA ALA A 89 1.54 -4.27 -15.49
C ALA A 89 1.05 -5.38 -14.54
N SER A 90 1.82 -6.46 -14.37
CA SER A 90 1.49 -7.54 -13.43
C SER A 90 1.58 -7.11 -11.98
N GLY A 91 2.58 -6.29 -11.62
CA GLY A 91 2.69 -5.70 -10.29
C GLY A 91 1.50 -4.81 -9.95
N ARG A 92 1.05 -3.99 -10.90
CA ARG A 92 -0.12 -3.13 -10.75
C ARG A 92 -1.41 -3.93 -10.58
N ARG A 93 -1.58 -5.02 -11.34
CA ARG A 93 -2.71 -5.94 -11.15
C ARG A 93 -2.72 -6.54 -9.76
N GLU A 94 -1.56 -6.91 -9.22
CA GLU A 94 -1.47 -7.47 -7.88
C GLU A 94 -1.82 -6.44 -6.78
N VAL A 95 -1.37 -5.20 -6.91
CA VAL A 95 -1.74 -4.10 -6.01
C VAL A 95 -3.25 -3.86 -6.05
N ASN A 96 -3.85 -3.82 -7.25
CA ASN A 96 -5.29 -3.61 -7.41
C ASN A 96 -6.10 -4.79 -6.85
N ARG A 97 -5.72 -6.03 -7.16
CA ARG A 97 -6.37 -7.23 -6.63
C ARG A 97 -6.46 -7.20 -5.10
N ARG A 98 -5.39 -6.79 -4.44
CA ARG A 98 -5.35 -6.68 -2.99
C ARG A 98 -6.22 -5.53 -2.47
N ARG A 99 -6.25 -4.42 -3.19
CA ARG A 99 -7.13 -3.28 -2.87
C ARG A 99 -8.60 -3.70 -2.97
N ASP A 100 -8.98 -4.35 -4.08
CA ASP A 100 -10.34 -4.79 -4.33
C ASP A 100 -10.82 -5.79 -3.28
N ALA A 101 -10.00 -6.78 -2.92
CA ALA A 101 -10.32 -7.72 -1.86
C ALA A 101 -10.56 -7.05 -0.48
N ARG A 102 -9.85 -5.97 -0.19
CA ARG A 102 -10.08 -5.18 1.04
C ARG A 102 -11.33 -4.33 0.96
N VAL A 103 -11.65 -3.80 -0.21
CA VAL A 103 -12.91 -3.11 -0.46
C VAL A 103 -14.08 -4.06 -0.27
N GLU A 104 -14.01 -5.26 -0.84
CA GLU A 104 -15.03 -6.30 -0.65
C GLU A 104 -15.22 -6.67 0.83
N GLN A 105 -14.11 -6.84 1.56
CA GLN A 105 -14.15 -7.14 2.99
C GLN A 105 -14.80 -6.01 3.80
N LEU A 106 -14.50 -4.76 3.49
CA LEU A 106 -15.13 -3.59 4.12
C LEU A 106 -16.62 -3.53 3.76
N THR A 107 -16.96 -3.77 2.50
CA THR A 107 -18.37 -3.79 2.04
C THR A 107 -19.16 -4.85 2.79
N ALA A 108 -18.62 -6.06 2.93
CA ALA A 108 -19.26 -7.11 3.72
C ALA A 108 -19.44 -6.72 5.20
N GLY A 109 -18.43 -6.04 5.76
CA GLY A 109 -18.51 -5.54 7.14
C GLY A 109 -19.53 -4.42 7.35
N LEU A 110 -19.90 -3.70 6.29
CA LEU A 110 -20.93 -2.65 6.34
C LEU A 110 -22.35 -3.18 6.17
N ALA A 111 -22.53 -4.45 5.80
CA ALA A 111 -23.86 -5.03 5.53
C ALA A 111 -24.81 -5.00 6.74
N ASP A 112 -24.27 -5.02 7.96
CA ASP A 112 -25.04 -4.98 9.21
C ASP A 112 -25.29 -3.54 9.72
N PHE A 113 -24.81 -2.52 9.00
CA PHE A 113 -25.02 -1.12 9.35
C PHE A 113 -26.31 -0.58 8.75
N THR A 114 -26.98 0.30 9.47
CA THR A 114 -28.13 1.04 8.95
C THR A 114 -27.69 2.10 7.92
N ASP A 115 -28.58 2.51 7.03
CA ASP A 115 -28.31 3.57 6.04
C ASP A 115 -27.82 4.87 6.72
N ALA A 116 -28.35 5.20 7.88
CA ALA A 116 -27.95 6.38 8.65
C ALA A 116 -26.50 6.27 9.15
N GLU A 117 -26.09 5.09 9.62
CA GLU A 117 -24.71 4.84 10.06
C GLU A 117 -23.72 4.84 8.88
N VAL A 118 -24.10 4.26 7.76
CA VAL A 118 -23.32 4.30 6.51
C VAL A 118 -23.15 5.74 6.05
N ALA A 119 -24.20 6.56 6.09
CA ALA A 119 -24.12 7.98 5.74
C ALA A 119 -23.17 8.77 6.67
N GLN A 120 -23.18 8.47 7.97
CA GLN A 120 -22.25 9.09 8.93
C GLN A 120 -20.79 8.70 8.65
N LEU A 121 -20.52 7.44 8.36
CA LEU A 121 -19.19 6.96 7.98
C LEU A 121 -18.73 7.61 6.68
N ALA A 122 -19.59 7.68 5.66
CA ALA A 122 -19.29 8.35 4.40
C ALA A 122 -18.95 9.84 4.58
N ALA A 123 -19.68 10.54 5.43
CA ALA A 123 -19.41 11.95 5.76
C ALA A 123 -18.08 12.12 6.52
N ALA A 124 -17.62 11.11 7.26
CA ALA A 124 -16.34 11.16 7.98
C ALA A 124 -15.11 10.94 7.08
N VAL A 125 -15.25 10.28 5.92
CA VAL A 125 -14.12 9.96 5.02
C VAL A 125 -13.30 11.20 4.65
N PRO A 126 -13.86 12.30 4.11
CA PRO A 126 -13.07 13.47 3.75
C PRO A 126 -12.42 14.17 4.95
N LEU A 127 -12.99 14.01 6.14
CA LEU A 127 -12.38 14.55 7.37
C LEU A 127 -11.14 13.73 7.78
N ILE A 128 -11.21 12.41 7.64
CA ILE A 128 -10.09 11.50 7.90
C ILE A 128 -8.98 11.73 6.89
N GLU A 129 -9.30 11.90 5.61
CA GLU A 129 -8.33 12.23 4.56
C GLU A 129 -7.62 13.55 4.85
N ARG A 130 -8.38 14.60 5.20
CA ARG A 130 -7.81 15.90 5.57
C ARG A 130 -6.91 15.81 6.80
N LEU A 131 -7.26 14.98 7.79
CA LEU A 131 -6.41 14.73 8.94
C LEU A 131 -5.11 14.05 8.54
N ALA A 132 -5.19 13.01 7.71
CA ALA A 132 -4.02 12.27 7.22
C ALA A 132 -3.01 13.15 6.47
N HIS A 133 -3.49 14.14 5.69
CA HIS A 133 -2.63 15.09 4.98
C HIS A 133 -1.95 16.14 5.89
N ARG A 134 -2.34 16.23 7.16
CA ARG A 134 -1.76 17.17 8.13
C ARG A 134 -0.75 16.54 9.08
N LEU A 135 -0.62 15.22 9.05
CA LEU A 135 0.34 14.46 9.85
C LEU A 135 1.66 14.24 9.12
#